data_bbd6340c0c22007665945206fe7109c8
#
_entry.id   bbd6340c0c22007665945206fe7109c8
#
_cell.length_a   1.000
_cell.length_b   1.000
_cell.length_c   1.000
_cell.angle_alpha   90.00
_cell.angle_beta   90.00
_cell.angle_gamma   90.00
#
_symmetry.space_group_name_H-M   'P 1'
#
loop_
_entity.id
_entity.type
_entity.pdbx_description
1 polymer ?
#
loop_
_entity_poly.entity_id
_entity_poly.type
_entity_poly.pdbx_seq_one_letter_code
_entity_poly.pdbx_strand_id
1 'polypeptide(L)'
;MKVLNVRSFLVLAMRIALCLPAMAKAAPPPYTSPEMAKKLGQFRKEAGGAFIVPQVFGSHPGATFVLMHAKDLGLSDKQIKKIRMIRRGMVNRSLKQIARIDKMRARYLDLMKSPNPPLRKARKVYMKLTRLMAMATFDHLTGHVKVGKVLTKDQWSRLKSLP
;
A
#
# COMPACT_ATOMS: atom_id res chain seq x y z
N MET A 1 18.20 -43.11 36.08
CA MET A 1 17.79 -42.66 34.75
C MET A 1 16.32 -42.28 34.80
N LYS A 2 16.01 -40.97 34.84
CA LYS A 2 14.62 -40.44 34.82
C LYS A 2 14.27 -40.08 33.39
N VAL A 3 13.30 -40.78 32.83
CA VAL A 3 12.75 -40.53 31.48
C VAL A 3 11.96 -39.24 31.50
N LEU A 4 12.44 -38.17 30.82
CA LEU A 4 11.71 -36.93 30.64
C LEU A 4 10.53 -37.16 29.70
N ASN A 5 9.36 -36.88 30.21
CA ASN A 5 8.06 -37.05 29.55
C ASN A 5 7.81 -35.93 28.50
N VAL A 6 7.95 -36.27 27.26
CA VAL A 6 7.86 -35.38 26.05
C VAL A 6 6.41 -34.85 25.83
N ARG A 7 5.45 -35.24 26.69
CA ARG A 7 4.04 -34.86 26.52
C ARG A 7 3.62 -33.49 27.06
N SER A 8 4.51 -32.79 27.80
CA SER A 8 4.16 -31.50 28.43
C SER A 8 4.50 -30.26 27.57
N PHE A 9 5.15 -30.39 26.42
CA PHE A 9 5.51 -29.24 25.56
C PHE A 9 4.47 -28.88 24.49
N LEU A 10 3.41 -29.66 24.35
CA LEU A 10 2.44 -29.49 23.23
C LEU A 10 1.19 -28.69 23.60
N VAL A 11 1.06 -28.20 24.84
CA VAL A 11 -0.16 -27.52 25.29
C VAL A 11 0.02 -25.98 25.45
N LEU A 12 1.26 -25.46 25.34
CA LEU A 12 1.50 -24.01 25.52
C LEU A 12 1.61 -23.22 24.22
N ALA A 13 1.52 -23.87 23.08
CA ALA A 13 1.64 -23.21 21.74
C ALA A 13 0.30 -22.78 21.12
N MET A 14 -0.84 -22.92 21.81
CA MET A 14 -2.16 -22.76 21.18
C MET A 14 -3.06 -21.70 21.83
N ARG A 15 -2.52 -20.65 22.40
CA ARG A 15 -3.31 -19.51 22.90
C ARG A 15 -2.70 -18.13 22.65
N ILE A 16 -2.02 -17.94 21.50
CA ILE A 16 -1.85 -16.60 20.95
C ILE A 16 -2.77 -16.52 19.73
N ALA A 17 -4.06 -16.64 19.94
CA ALA A 17 -5.03 -16.17 18.99
C ALA A 17 -4.98 -14.64 19.08
N LEU A 18 -4.24 -14.07 18.14
CA LEU A 18 -4.15 -12.66 17.84
C LEU A 18 -5.55 -12.04 17.79
N CYS A 19 -5.87 -11.22 18.77
CA CYS A 19 -6.78 -10.11 18.57
C CYS A 19 -6.11 -9.10 17.62
N LEU A 20 -6.09 -9.41 16.33
CA LEU A 20 -5.94 -8.40 15.32
C LEU A 20 -7.23 -7.58 15.39
N PRO A 21 -7.17 -6.26 15.68
CA PRO A 21 -8.35 -5.43 15.57
C PRO A 21 -8.85 -5.60 14.13
N ALA A 22 -10.12 -6.02 13.99
CA ALA A 22 -10.80 -6.05 12.71
C ALA A 22 -10.65 -4.63 12.14
N MET A 23 -9.74 -4.46 11.17
CA MET A 23 -9.65 -3.23 10.40
C MET A 23 -11.02 -3.07 9.74
N ALA A 24 -11.86 -2.21 10.33
CA ALA A 24 -13.13 -1.83 9.76
C ALA A 24 -12.86 -1.51 8.29
N LYS A 25 -13.58 -2.19 7.40
CA LYS A 25 -13.51 -1.92 5.96
C LYS A 25 -13.90 -0.46 5.77
N ALA A 26 -12.92 0.42 5.73
CA ALA A 26 -13.17 1.82 5.38
C ALA A 26 -13.90 1.82 4.04
N ALA A 27 -15.06 2.47 4.01
CA ALA A 27 -15.84 2.62 2.78
C ALA A 27 -14.92 3.20 1.69
N PRO A 28 -15.01 2.73 0.45
CA PRO A 28 -14.18 3.28 -0.63
C PRO A 28 -14.41 4.77 -0.73
N PRO A 29 -13.35 5.57 -0.90
CA PRO A 29 -13.49 7.01 -0.97
C PRO A 29 -14.44 7.40 -2.12
N PRO A 30 -15.32 8.41 -1.93
CA PRO A 30 -16.43 8.73 -2.82
C PRO A 30 -16.05 9.11 -4.26
N TYR A 31 -14.77 9.20 -4.55
CA TYR A 31 -14.21 9.58 -5.86
C TYR A 31 -13.49 8.43 -6.59
N THR A 32 -13.68 7.20 -6.13
CA THR A 32 -13.02 6.03 -6.72
C THR A 32 -14.09 5.07 -7.20
N SER A 33 -14.05 4.60 -8.44
CA SER A 33 -14.98 3.56 -8.88
C SER A 33 -14.83 2.31 -8.00
N PRO A 34 -15.91 1.54 -7.77
CA PRO A 34 -15.85 0.32 -6.96
C PRO A 34 -14.76 -0.65 -7.41
N GLU A 35 -14.57 -0.78 -8.73
CA GLU A 35 -13.52 -1.62 -9.32
C GLU A 35 -12.12 -1.09 -9.00
N MET A 36 -11.91 0.20 -9.08
CA MET A 36 -10.64 0.84 -8.75
C MET A 36 -10.35 0.76 -7.25
N ALA A 37 -11.35 0.92 -6.39
CA ALA A 37 -11.21 0.75 -4.95
C ALA A 37 -10.82 -0.69 -4.60
N LYS A 38 -11.44 -1.69 -5.26
CA LYS A 38 -11.09 -3.10 -5.12
C LYS A 38 -9.64 -3.38 -5.53
N LYS A 39 -9.22 -2.90 -6.70
CA LYS A 39 -7.83 -3.06 -7.20
C LYS A 39 -6.81 -2.37 -6.29
N LEU A 40 -7.08 -1.17 -5.81
CA LEU A 40 -6.21 -0.46 -4.87
C LEU A 40 -6.20 -1.12 -3.49
N GLY A 41 -7.33 -1.64 -3.02
CA GLY A 41 -7.43 -2.41 -1.78
C GLY A 41 -6.62 -3.70 -1.85
N GLN A 42 -6.72 -4.43 -2.95
CA GLN A 42 -5.94 -5.63 -3.21
C GLN A 42 -4.44 -5.30 -3.30
N PHE A 43 -4.07 -4.24 -4.04
CA PHE A 43 -2.69 -3.76 -4.11
C PHE A 43 -2.14 -3.40 -2.72
N ARG A 44 -2.90 -2.70 -1.87
CA ARG A 44 -2.50 -2.38 -0.50
C ARG A 44 -2.29 -3.63 0.34
N LYS A 45 -3.19 -4.60 0.25
CA LYS A 45 -3.12 -5.87 0.99
C LYS A 45 -1.89 -6.69 0.58
N GLU A 46 -1.63 -6.79 -0.71
CA GLU A 46 -0.51 -7.55 -1.26
C GLU A 46 0.82 -6.80 -1.12
N ALA A 47 0.78 -5.49 -1.22
CA ALA A 47 1.93 -4.62 -1.02
C ALA A 47 2.30 -4.46 0.46
N GLY A 48 1.33 -4.57 1.37
CA GLY A 48 1.53 -4.35 2.81
C GLY A 48 2.57 -5.25 3.47
N GLY A 49 2.88 -6.42 2.87
CA GLY A 49 3.94 -7.31 3.34
C GLY A 49 5.32 -7.09 2.69
N ALA A 50 5.39 -6.31 1.61
CA ALA A 50 6.62 -6.12 0.83
C ALA A 50 7.19 -4.71 0.90
N PHE A 51 6.44 -3.75 1.47
CA PHE A 51 6.89 -2.36 1.57
C PHE A 51 7.62 -2.11 2.88
N ILE A 52 8.89 -1.82 2.78
CA ILE A 52 9.76 -1.36 3.88
C ILE A 52 9.31 0.01 4.45
N VAL A 53 8.25 0.65 3.89
CA VAL A 53 7.98 2.07 4.13
C VAL A 53 6.53 2.47 4.41
N PRO A 54 5.77 1.77 5.27
CA PRO A 54 4.49 2.31 5.76
C PRO A 54 4.65 3.66 6.49
N GLN A 55 5.78 3.85 7.19
CA GLN A 55 6.06 5.04 8.01
C GLN A 55 6.30 6.30 7.18
N VAL A 56 6.86 6.20 5.98
CA VAL A 56 7.09 7.38 5.11
C VAL A 56 5.78 7.93 4.55
N PHE A 57 4.76 7.09 4.37
CA PHE A 57 3.44 7.56 3.92
C PHE A 57 2.71 8.37 5.01
N GLY A 58 2.97 8.10 6.30
CA GLY A 58 2.37 8.84 7.41
C GLY A 58 2.83 10.30 7.50
N SER A 59 3.99 10.63 6.95
CA SER A 59 4.53 11.99 6.99
C SER A 59 4.01 12.92 5.88
N HIS A 60 3.35 12.36 4.85
CA HIS A 60 2.84 13.14 3.70
C HIS A 60 1.38 12.80 3.39
N PRO A 61 0.52 13.81 3.26
CA PRO A 61 -0.91 13.58 3.11
C PRO A 61 -1.27 12.98 1.75
N GLY A 62 -2.16 12.00 1.78
CA GLY A 62 -2.76 11.46 0.56
C GLY A 62 -3.71 12.45 -0.10
N ALA A 63 -3.70 12.51 -1.44
CA ALA A 63 -4.57 13.41 -2.20
C ALA A 63 -6.07 13.26 -1.84
N THR A 64 -6.51 12.02 -1.59
CA THR A 64 -7.90 11.75 -1.20
C THR A 64 -8.22 12.34 0.17
N PHE A 65 -7.34 12.13 1.16
CA PHE A 65 -7.52 12.67 2.51
C PHE A 65 -7.60 14.20 2.48
N VAL A 66 -6.68 14.87 1.79
CA VAL A 66 -6.68 16.32 1.64
C VAL A 66 -7.96 16.84 0.98
N LEU A 67 -8.47 16.14 -0.05
CA LEU A 67 -9.73 16.55 -0.71
C LEU A 67 -10.96 16.30 0.16
N MET A 68 -10.96 15.30 1.02
CA MET A 68 -12.06 15.06 1.97
C MET A 68 -12.16 16.19 3.00
N HIS A 69 -11.02 16.72 3.43
CA HIS A 69 -10.93 17.83 4.39
C HIS A 69 -10.74 19.19 3.72
N ALA A 70 -11.20 19.36 2.47
CA ALA A 70 -10.99 20.61 1.72
C ALA A 70 -11.58 21.84 2.43
N LYS A 71 -12.75 21.70 3.06
CA LYS A 71 -13.40 22.77 3.84
C LYS A 71 -12.63 23.09 5.11
N ASP A 72 -12.27 22.06 5.88
CA ASP A 72 -11.54 22.22 7.15
C ASP A 72 -10.17 22.87 6.94
N LEU A 73 -9.54 22.58 5.81
CA LEU A 73 -8.26 23.14 5.41
C LEU A 73 -8.39 24.52 4.74
N GLY A 74 -9.60 24.95 4.36
CA GLY A 74 -9.82 26.18 3.62
C GLY A 74 -9.11 26.18 2.26
N LEU A 75 -9.23 25.06 1.52
CA LEU A 75 -8.61 24.97 0.19
C LEU A 75 -9.35 25.86 -0.83
N SER A 76 -8.60 26.61 -1.62
CA SER A 76 -9.15 27.33 -2.76
C SER A 76 -9.52 26.37 -3.90
N ASP A 77 -10.42 26.79 -4.79
CA ASP A 77 -10.81 26.01 -5.98
C ASP A 77 -9.61 25.66 -6.87
N LYS A 78 -8.64 26.57 -6.97
CA LYS A 78 -7.39 26.36 -7.70
C LYS A 78 -6.58 25.21 -7.08
N GLN A 79 -6.49 25.17 -5.74
CA GLN A 79 -5.82 24.07 -5.03
C GLN A 79 -6.56 22.75 -5.21
N ILE A 80 -7.88 22.75 -5.04
CA ILE A 80 -8.74 21.57 -5.24
C ILE A 80 -8.55 21.01 -6.66
N LYS A 81 -8.63 21.87 -7.68
CA LYS A 81 -8.41 21.46 -9.09
C LYS A 81 -7.02 20.85 -9.29
N LYS A 82 -5.99 21.47 -8.73
CA LYS A 82 -4.60 20.97 -8.82
C LYS A 82 -4.41 19.61 -8.13
N ILE A 83 -4.97 19.43 -6.93
CA ILE A 83 -4.90 18.18 -6.19
C ILE A 83 -5.68 17.07 -6.92
N ARG A 84 -6.85 17.36 -7.49
CA ARG A 84 -7.60 16.41 -8.33
C ARG A 84 -6.79 15.95 -9.55
N MET A 85 -6.07 16.85 -10.22
CA MET A 85 -5.19 16.49 -11.33
C MET A 85 -4.04 15.57 -10.89
N ILE A 86 -3.37 15.90 -9.78
CA ILE A 86 -2.30 15.07 -9.19
C ILE A 86 -2.86 13.68 -8.89
N ARG A 87 -4.01 13.60 -8.21
CA ARG A 87 -4.67 12.33 -7.86
C ARG A 87 -4.99 11.48 -9.08
N ARG A 88 -5.57 12.08 -10.14
CA ARG A 88 -5.86 11.37 -11.41
C ARG A 88 -4.59 10.80 -12.02
N GLY A 89 -3.51 11.58 -12.07
CA GLY A 89 -2.22 11.13 -12.56
C GLY A 89 -1.62 9.99 -11.73
N MET A 90 -1.75 10.03 -10.40
CA MET A 90 -1.32 8.95 -9.51
C MET A 90 -2.09 7.67 -9.80
N VAL A 91 -3.41 7.73 -9.84
CA VAL A 91 -4.29 6.58 -10.11
C VAL A 91 -3.96 5.93 -11.45
N ASN A 92 -3.85 6.72 -12.52
CA ASN A 92 -3.56 6.19 -13.85
C ASN A 92 -2.19 5.49 -13.92
N ARG A 93 -1.17 6.04 -13.25
CA ARG A 93 0.15 5.38 -13.15
C ARG A 93 0.08 4.10 -12.33
N SER A 94 -0.57 4.14 -11.16
CA SER A 94 -0.71 2.97 -10.30
C SER A 94 -1.39 1.81 -11.00
N LEU A 95 -2.47 2.04 -11.77
CA LEU A 95 -3.15 0.97 -12.52
C LEU A 95 -2.23 0.32 -13.55
N LYS A 96 -1.43 1.12 -14.28
CA LYS A 96 -0.46 0.58 -15.25
C LYS A 96 0.65 -0.22 -14.57
N GLN A 97 1.10 0.23 -13.39
CA GLN A 97 2.13 -0.46 -12.64
C GLN A 97 1.62 -1.76 -12.02
N ILE A 98 0.40 -1.77 -11.46
CA ILE A 98 -0.26 -2.96 -10.92
C ILE A 98 -0.34 -4.05 -12.00
N ALA A 99 -0.83 -3.72 -13.19
CA ALA A 99 -0.93 -4.70 -14.28
C ALA A 99 0.43 -5.32 -14.65
N ARG A 100 1.52 -4.53 -14.62
CA ARG A 100 2.88 -5.04 -14.88
C ARG A 100 3.40 -5.91 -13.73
N ILE A 101 3.14 -5.51 -12.49
CA ILE A 101 3.52 -6.25 -11.28
C ILE A 101 2.80 -7.60 -11.28
N ASP A 102 1.49 -7.64 -11.54
CA ASP A 102 0.69 -8.86 -11.55
C ASP A 102 1.17 -9.84 -12.63
N LYS A 103 1.45 -9.34 -13.83
CA LYS A 103 2.05 -10.17 -14.90
C LYS A 103 3.39 -10.76 -14.48
N MET A 104 4.23 -10.00 -13.81
CA MET A 104 5.55 -10.47 -13.38
C MET A 104 5.45 -11.44 -12.20
N ARG A 105 4.51 -11.18 -11.27
CA ARG A 105 4.20 -12.07 -10.14
C ARG A 105 3.69 -13.42 -10.63
N ALA A 106 2.72 -13.43 -11.55
CA ALA A 106 2.21 -14.66 -12.13
C ALA A 106 3.34 -15.50 -12.77
N ARG A 107 4.22 -14.85 -13.53
CA ARG A 107 5.39 -15.51 -14.12
C ARG A 107 6.34 -16.09 -13.07
N TYR A 108 6.58 -15.39 -11.95
CA TYR A 108 7.41 -15.88 -10.86
C TYR A 108 6.78 -17.10 -10.20
N LEU A 109 5.50 -17.02 -9.85
CA LEU A 109 4.77 -18.10 -9.22
C LEU A 109 4.73 -19.34 -10.13
N ASP A 110 4.57 -19.16 -11.43
CA ASP A 110 4.60 -20.27 -12.41
C ASP A 110 5.94 -20.99 -12.42
N LEU A 111 7.06 -20.25 -12.40
CA LEU A 111 8.38 -20.84 -12.30
C LEU A 111 8.62 -21.62 -11.00
N MET A 112 7.95 -21.22 -9.90
CA MET A 112 8.11 -21.83 -8.58
C MET A 112 7.20 -23.05 -8.34
N LYS A 113 6.26 -23.36 -9.25
CA LYS A 113 5.36 -24.53 -9.13
C LYS A 113 6.08 -25.87 -9.32
N SER A 114 7.22 -25.87 -10.01
CA SER A 114 7.98 -27.09 -10.26
C SER A 114 8.63 -27.61 -8.97
N PRO A 115 8.66 -28.93 -8.71
CA PRO A 115 9.44 -29.50 -7.63
C PRO A 115 10.94 -29.16 -7.68
N ASN A 116 11.47 -28.94 -8.90
CA ASN A 116 12.82 -28.47 -9.15
C ASN A 116 12.76 -27.14 -9.92
N PRO A 117 12.50 -26.03 -9.24
CA PRO A 117 12.34 -24.75 -9.91
C PRO A 117 13.66 -24.25 -10.51
N PRO A 118 13.64 -23.65 -11.70
CA PRO A 118 14.84 -23.10 -12.34
C PRO A 118 15.30 -21.83 -11.61
N LEU A 119 15.99 -21.97 -10.48
CA LEU A 119 16.30 -20.89 -9.53
C LEU A 119 16.99 -19.69 -10.19
N ARG A 120 17.91 -19.91 -11.15
CA ARG A 120 18.57 -18.81 -11.87
C ARG A 120 17.56 -17.95 -12.64
N LYS A 121 16.56 -18.59 -13.27
CA LYS A 121 15.50 -17.90 -14.02
C LYS A 121 14.50 -17.24 -13.07
N ALA A 122 14.10 -17.95 -12.02
CA ALA A 122 13.21 -17.43 -10.98
C ALA A 122 13.81 -16.18 -10.30
N ARG A 123 15.11 -16.21 -9.93
CA ARG A 123 15.83 -15.05 -9.38
C ARG A 123 15.76 -13.83 -10.31
N LYS A 124 16.00 -14.00 -11.61
CA LYS A 124 15.93 -12.89 -12.58
C LYS A 124 14.52 -12.27 -12.63
N VAL A 125 13.48 -13.12 -12.59
CA VAL A 125 12.08 -12.64 -12.59
C VAL A 125 11.75 -11.95 -11.27
N TYR A 126 12.16 -12.50 -10.15
CA TYR A 126 11.97 -11.91 -8.82
C TYR A 126 12.62 -10.53 -8.68
N MET A 127 13.86 -10.38 -9.13
CA MET A 127 14.55 -9.09 -9.11
C MET A 127 13.86 -8.02 -9.99
N LYS A 128 13.28 -8.43 -11.12
CA LYS A 128 12.45 -7.52 -11.93
C LYS A 128 11.15 -7.14 -11.22
N LEU A 129 10.50 -8.09 -10.56
CA LEU A 129 9.28 -7.87 -9.78
C LEU A 129 9.53 -6.88 -8.65
N THR A 130 10.56 -7.09 -7.84
CA THR A 130 10.90 -6.20 -6.71
C THR A 130 11.24 -4.79 -7.18
N ARG A 131 11.97 -4.66 -8.30
CA ARG A 131 12.24 -3.34 -8.90
C ARG A 131 10.96 -2.62 -9.32
N LEU A 132 10.02 -3.32 -9.97
CA LEU A 132 8.73 -2.73 -10.36
C LEU A 132 7.93 -2.28 -9.13
N MET A 133 7.91 -3.07 -8.06
CA MET A 133 7.23 -2.73 -6.81
C MET A 133 7.88 -1.51 -6.15
N ALA A 134 9.20 -1.45 -6.07
CA ALA A 134 9.93 -0.30 -5.53
C ALA A 134 9.63 0.99 -6.32
N MET A 135 9.65 0.91 -7.65
CA MET A 135 9.31 2.06 -8.51
C MET A 135 7.86 2.53 -8.30
N ALA A 136 6.90 1.60 -8.20
CA ALA A 136 5.51 1.93 -7.95
C ALA A 136 5.32 2.64 -6.60
N THR A 137 6.03 2.17 -5.56
CA THR A 137 6.03 2.81 -4.24
C THR A 137 6.59 4.22 -4.29
N PHE A 138 7.72 4.40 -4.94
CA PHE A 138 8.37 5.72 -5.04
C PHE A 138 7.53 6.71 -5.85
N ASP A 139 6.90 6.27 -6.94
CA ASP A 139 5.99 7.09 -7.73
C ASP A 139 4.77 7.53 -6.90
N HIS A 140 4.24 6.63 -6.07
CA HIS A 140 3.13 6.93 -5.17
C HIS A 140 3.54 7.98 -4.12
N LEU A 141 4.69 7.80 -3.46
CA LEU A 141 5.25 8.75 -2.52
C LEU A 141 5.48 10.13 -3.18
N THR A 142 6.03 10.13 -4.39
CA THR A 142 6.21 11.38 -5.16
C THR A 142 4.90 12.12 -5.38
N GLY A 143 3.80 11.38 -5.57
CA GLY A 143 2.45 11.94 -5.64
C GLY A 143 2.03 12.63 -4.35
N HIS A 144 2.26 12.00 -3.20
CA HIS A 144 2.00 12.60 -1.87
C HIS A 144 2.80 13.89 -1.66
N VAL A 145 4.08 13.86 -1.98
CA VAL A 145 4.94 15.06 -1.90
C VAL A 145 4.41 16.19 -2.78
N LYS A 146 3.95 15.88 -4.01
CA LYS A 146 3.34 16.88 -4.90
C LYS A 146 2.06 17.47 -4.31
N VAL A 147 1.23 16.68 -3.63
CA VAL A 147 0.04 17.17 -2.93
C VAL A 147 0.45 18.14 -1.82
N GLY A 148 1.43 17.74 -1.00
CA GLY A 148 1.94 18.59 0.06
C GLY A 148 2.44 19.96 -0.43
N LYS A 149 3.09 20.01 -1.60
CA LYS A 149 3.56 21.28 -2.22
C LYS A 149 2.42 22.21 -2.69
N VAL A 150 1.18 21.75 -2.72
CA VAL A 150 0.01 22.59 -3.04
C VAL A 150 -0.52 23.32 -1.81
N LEU A 151 -0.25 22.80 -0.61
CA LEU A 151 -0.73 23.34 0.66
C LEU A 151 0.16 24.48 1.14
N THR A 152 -0.44 25.47 1.81
CA THR A 152 0.29 26.50 2.56
C THR A 152 0.80 25.93 3.89
N LYS A 153 1.69 26.65 4.57
CA LYS A 153 2.19 26.25 5.90
C LYS A 153 1.05 26.08 6.92
N ASP A 154 0.08 27.00 6.92
CA ASP A 154 -1.07 26.95 7.84
C ASP A 154 -1.99 25.76 7.54
N GLN A 155 -2.21 25.47 6.26
CA GLN A 155 -2.98 24.29 5.84
C GLN A 155 -2.26 23.00 6.26
N TRP A 156 -0.93 22.96 6.18
CA TRP A 156 -0.13 21.86 6.69
C TRP A 156 -0.26 21.68 8.20
N SER A 157 -0.22 22.77 8.96
CA SER A 157 -0.38 22.71 10.43
C SER A 157 -1.77 22.19 10.80
N ARG A 158 -2.82 22.70 10.16
CA ARG A 158 -4.20 22.21 10.35
C ARG A 158 -4.37 20.76 9.95
N LEU A 159 -3.73 20.32 8.88
CA LEU A 159 -3.80 18.93 8.41
C LEU A 159 -3.30 17.93 9.46
N LYS A 160 -2.26 18.29 10.22
CA LYS A 160 -1.68 17.42 11.27
C LYS A 160 -2.58 17.25 12.48
N SER A 161 -3.52 18.17 12.71
CA SER A 161 -4.49 18.11 13.81
C SER A 161 -5.81 17.44 13.42
N LEU A 162 -5.97 17.04 12.17
CA LEU A 162 -7.15 16.30 11.72
C LEU A 162 -7.08 14.83 12.16
N PRO A 163 -8.24 14.26 12.55
CA PRO A 163 -8.36 12.86 12.97
C PRO A 163 -8.11 11.83 11.85
#